data_1a6f77d7952a8d4c596635b5def29e53
#
_entry.id   1a6f77d7952a8d4c596635b5def29e53
#
_cell.length_a   1.000
_cell.length_b   1.000
_cell.length_c   1.000
_cell.angle_alpha   90.00
_cell.angle_beta   90.00
_cell.angle_gamma   90.00
#
_symmetry.space_group_name_H-M   'P 1'
#
loop_
_entity.id
_entity.type
_entity.pdbx_description
1 polymer ?
#
loop_
_entity_poly.entity_id
_entity_poly.type
_entity_poly.pdbx_seq_one_letter_code
_entity_poly.pdbx_strand_id
1 'polypeptide(L)'
;DNAPHIHDLENWLAGVSGYLRAVALSNPCIEAWFVYHCADVCSSQTASAVVEELLSKWERGAYEKAMEIPQWLIEHTDEACSRVQRRRLSFAEGATAWDEAPWTDMPELIGWLDRLRPRRSE
;
A
#
# COMPACT_ATOMS: atom_id res chain seq x y z
N ASP A 1 -8.15 -14.84 -8.62
CA ASP A 1 -8.43 -13.74 -9.54
C ASP A 1 -9.25 -12.65 -8.85
N ASN A 2 -8.77 -11.42 -8.89
CA ASN A 2 -9.42 -10.28 -8.24
C ASN A 2 -10.46 -9.58 -9.15
N ALA A 3 -10.55 -9.96 -10.40
CA ALA A 3 -11.40 -9.28 -11.38
C ALA A 3 -12.89 -9.21 -11.00
N PRO A 4 -13.52 -10.26 -10.41
CA PRO A 4 -14.92 -10.18 -10.00
C PRO A 4 -15.23 -9.11 -8.98
N HIS A 5 -14.24 -8.68 -8.21
CA HIS A 5 -14.44 -7.70 -7.14
C HIS A 5 -14.40 -6.24 -7.63
N ILE A 6 -14.00 -5.99 -8.87
CA ILE A 6 -13.90 -4.64 -9.41
C ILE A 6 -15.25 -3.94 -9.43
N HIS A 7 -16.30 -4.64 -9.88
CA HIS A 7 -17.64 -4.06 -9.92
C HIS A 7 -18.17 -3.73 -8.53
N ASP A 8 -17.90 -4.59 -7.54
CA ASP A 8 -18.30 -4.33 -6.18
C ASP A 8 -17.63 -3.07 -5.62
N LEU A 9 -16.33 -2.90 -5.88
CA LEU A 9 -15.59 -1.72 -5.47
C LEU A 9 -16.09 -0.46 -6.18
N GLU A 10 -16.34 -0.51 -7.48
CA GLU A 10 -16.87 0.61 -8.24
C GLU A 10 -18.25 1.04 -7.72
N ASN A 11 -19.13 0.06 -7.45
CA ASN A 11 -20.45 0.33 -6.91
C ASN A 11 -20.35 0.96 -5.51
N TRP A 12 -19.44 0.46 -4.67
CA TRP A 12 -19.23 1.01 -3.35
C TRP A 12 -18.73 2.45 -3.42
N LEU A 13 -17.80 2.75 -4.31
CA LEU A 13 -17.25 4.10 -4.49
C LEU A 13 -18.32 5.09 -4.99
N ALA A 14 -19.23 4.63 -5.83
CA ALA A 14 -20.29 5.47 -6.41
C ALA A 14 -21.54 5.59 -5.52
N GLY A 15 -21.69 4.73 -4.53
CA GLY A 15 -23.01 4.38 -3.98
C GLY A 15 -23.61 5.33 -2.95
N VAL A 16 -22.93 6.35 -2.45
CA VAL A 16 -23.52 7.21 -1.40
C VAL A 16 -23.14 8.67 -1.62
N SER A 17 -24.17 9.51 -1.78
CA SER A 17 -24.00 10.95 -1.82
C SER A 17 -23.68 11.49 -0.41
N GLY A 18 -22.81 12.47 -0.32
CA GLY A 18 -22.47 13.13 0.94
C GLY A 18 -21.26 12.57 1.66
N TYR A 19 -20.68 11.44 1.19
CA TYR A 19 -19.47 10.88 1.74
C TYR A 19 -18.38 10.77 0.66
N LEU A 20 -17.15 11.08 1.06
CA LEU A 20 -15.98 10.80 0.24
C LEU A 20 -15.50 9.39 0.55
N ARG A 21 -15.26 8.62 -0.49
CA ARG A 21 -14.76 7.25 -0.36
C ARG A 21 -13.51 7.09 -1.21
N ALA A 22 -12.58 6.32 -0.69
CA ALA A 22 -11.36 5.95 -1.40
C ALA A 22 -11.01 4.51 -1.11
N VAL A 23 -10.32 3.87 -2.06
CA VAL A 23 -9.81 2.51 -1.90
C VAL A 23 -8.33 2.53 -2.26
N ALA A 24 -7.53 1.93 -1.38
CA ALA A 24 -6.13 1.66 -1.65
C ALA A 24 -5.93 0.14 -1.69
N LEU A 25 -5.40 -0.35 -2.79
CA LEU A 25 -5.18 -1.77 -3.01
C LEU A 25 -3.70 -2.10 -2.88
N SER A 26 -3.41 -3.22 -2.22
CA SER A 26 -2.07 -3.79 -2.20
C SER A 26 -2.16 -5.23 -2.73
N ASN A 27 -1.39 -5.54 -3.75
CA ASN A 27 -1.38 -6.84 -4.41
C ASN A 27 0.02 -7.43 -4.30
N PRO A 28 0.20 -8.61 -3.71
CA PRO A 28 -0.83 -9.58 -3.28
C PRO A 28 -1.42 -9.32 -1.88
N CYS A 29 -0.81 -8.47 -1.05
CA CYS A 29 -1.27 -8.22 0.31
C CYS A 29 -0.67 -6.93 0.85
N ILE A 30 -1.21 -6.43 1.97
CA ILE A 30 -0.74 -5.19 2.60
C ILE A 30 0.72 -5.28 3.04
N GLU A 31 1.22 -6.47 3.34
CA GLU A 31 2.61 -6.65 3.73
C GLU A 31 3.59 -6.19 2.65
N ALA A 32 3.19 -6.16 1.38
CA ALA A 32 4.04 -5.58 0.33
C ALA A 32 4.39 -4.11 0.63
N TRP A 33 3.43 -3.35 1.13
CA TRP A 33 3.66 -1.98 1.57
C TRP A 33 4.68 -1.91 2.71
N PHE A 34 4.56 -2.82 3.68
CA PHE A 34 5.50 -2.86 4.81
C PHE A 34 6.91 -3.25 4.37
N VAL A 35 7.05 -4.12 3.37
CA VAL A 35 8.38 -4.47 2.84
C VAL A 35 9.10 -3.23 2.33
N TYR A 36 8.40 -2.31 1.67
CA TYR A 36 9.01 -1.07 1.19
C TYR A 36 9.49 -0.15 2.31
N HIS A 37 9.00 -0.32 3.54
CA HIS A 37 9.54 0.39 4.70
C HIS A 37 10.88 -0.17 5.16
N CYS A 38 11.17 -1.42 4.85
CA CYS A 38 12.36 -2.13 5.32
C CYS A 38 13.39 -2.38 4.23
N ALA A 39 13.02 -2.26 2.96
CA ALA A 39 13.87 -2.60 1.83
C ALA A 39 13.56 -1.70 0.62
N ASP A 40 14.53 -1.56 -0.27
CA ASP A 40 14.37 -0.74 -1.48
C ASP A 40 13.33 -1.30 -2.44
N VAL A 41 13.16 -2.60 -2.47
CA VAL A 41 12.22 -3.26 -3.36
C VAL A 41 11.51 -4.40 -2.62
N CYS A 42 10.29 -4.70 -3.06
CA CYS A 42 9.58 -5.91 -2.72
C CYS A 42 9.62 -6.81 -3.96
N SER A 43 10.30 -7.95 -3.87
CA SER A 43 10.54 -8.80 -5.03
C SER A 43 9.59 -10.00 -5.12
N SER A 44 8.87 -10.31 -4.05
CA SER A 44 7.97 -11.46 -4.00
C SER A 44 6.62 -11.13 -4.62
N GLN A 45 6.00 -12.12 -5.29
CA GLN A 45 4.75 -11.90 -6.03
C GLN A 45 3.54 -12.62 -5.43
N THR A 46 3.74 -13.54 -4.49
CA THR A 46 2.64 -14.23 -3.80
C THR A 46 2.53 -13.73 -2.37
N ALA A 47 1.34 -13.83 -1.78
CA ALA A 47 1.10 -13.33 -0.43
C ALA A 47 2.02 -14.00 0.60
N SER A 48 2.19 -15.33 0.54
CA SER A 48 3.06 -16.04 1.47
C SER A 48 4.52 -15.64 1.31
N ALA A 49 5.00 -15.46 0.08
CA ALA A 49 6.37 -15.06 -0.18
C ALA A 49 6.64 -13.62 0.28
N VAL A 50 5.66 -12.72 0.11
CA VAL A 50 5.78 -11.35 0.60
C VAL A 50 5.88 -11.32 2.13
N VAL A 51 5.07 -12.11 2.83
CA VAL A 51 5.13 -12.18 4.29
C VAL A 51 6.50 -12.73 4.73
N GLU A 52 7.01 -13.78 4.08
CA GLU A 52 8.34 -14.31 4.38
C GLU A 52 9.44 -13.26 4.12
N GLU A 53 9.33 -12.51 3.04
CA GLU A 53 10.27 -11.43 2.74
C GLU A 53 10.21 -10.36 3.84
N LEU A 54 9.02 -9.98 4.28
CA LEU A 54 8.86 -9.01 5.36
C LEU A 54 9.49 -9.51 6.66
N LEU A 55 9.24 -10.78 7.02
CA LEU A 55 9.81 -11.36 8.24
C LEU A 55 11.33 -11.34 8.22
N SER A 56 11.94 -11.57 7.06
CA SER A 56 13.39 -11.55 6.93
C SER A 56 13.98 -10.14 7.06
N LYS A 57 13.19 -9.10 6.84
CA LYS A 57 13.61 -7.70 6.87
C LYS A 57 13.14 -6.96 8.13
N TRP A 58 12.29 -7.58 8.93
CA TRP A 58 11.72 -6.95 10.11
C TRP A 58 12.81 -6.68 11.15
N GLU A 59 12.98 -5.42 11.54
CA GLU A 59 14.17 -5.00 12.27
C GLU A 59 14.09 -5.21 13.78
N ARG A 60 12.90 -5.11 14.36
CA ARG A 60 12.75 -5.13 15.82
C ARG A 60 11.52 -5.90 16.25
N GLY A 61 11.69 -6.85 17.14
CA GLY A 61 10.60 -7.64 17.67
C GLY A 61 10.06 -8.64 16.66
N ALA A 62 8.84 -9.07 16.85
CA ALA A 62 8.16 -10.02 15.97
C ALA A 62 7.02 -9.33 15.22
N TYR A 63 6.91 -9.58 13.92
CA TYR A 63 5.77 -9.13 13.14
C TYR A 63 4.59 -10.06 13.36
N GLU A 64 3.43 -9.48 13.68
CA GLU A 64 2.15 -10.19 13.72
C GLU A 64 1.12 -9.37 12.94
N LYS A 65 0.27 -10.03 12.17
CA LYS A 65 -0.64 -9.35 11.24
C LYS A 65 -1.62 -8.40 11.91
N ALA A 66 -2.04 -8.68 13.14
CA ALA A 66 -3.02 -7.87 13.87
C ALA A 66 -2.39 -6.89 14.86
N MET A 67 -1.07 -6.75 14.86
CA MET A 67 -0.38 -5.87 15.79
C MET A 67 -0.56 -4.40 15.41
N GLU A 68 -0.35 -3.50 16.36
CA GLU A 68 -0.19 -2.08 16.05
C GLU A 68 1.06 -1.87 15.22
N ILE A 69 0.97 -0.95 14.26
CA ILE A 69 2.13 -0.61 13.43
C ILE A 69 3.15 0.12 14.32
N PRO A 70 4.38 -0.41 14.46
CA PRO A 70 5.35 0.19 15.33
C PRO A 70 5.87 1.53 14.80
N GLN A 71 6.23 2.42 15.71
CA GLN A 71 6.73 3.75 15.35
C GLN A 71 7.97 3.68 14.46
N TRP A 72 8.88 2.73 14.73
CA TRP A 72 10.10 2.61 13.93
C TRP A 72 9.79 2.31 12.46
N LEU A 73 8.69 1.60 12.18
CA LEU A 73 8.26 1.35 10.80
C LEU A 73 7.69 2.64 10.19
N ILE A 74 6.83 3.33 10.92
CA ILE A 74 6.19 4.57 10.44
C ILE A 74 7.22 5.63 10.06
N GLU A 75 8.34 5.69 10.76
CA GLU A 75 9.42 6.62 10.45
C GLU A 75 10.00 6.45 9.05
N HIS A 76 9.82 5.31 8.42
CA HIS A 76 10.29 5.02 7.07
C HIS A 76 9.22 5.22 5.98
N THR A 77 8.06 5.81 6.31
CA THR A 77 6.94 5.92 5.37
C THR A 77 7.29 6.78 4.15
N ASP A 78 7.99 7.90 4.32
CA ASP A 78 8.38 8.74 3.20
C ASP A 78 9.33 7.99 2.25
N GLU A 79 10.26 7.24 2.80
CA GLU A 79 11.17 6.40 2.02
C GLU A 79 10.39 5.31 1.28
N ALA A 80 9.42 4.68 1.95
CA ALA A 80 8.56 3.66 1.33
C ALA A 80 7.78 4.24 0.15
N CYS A 81 7.20 5.43 0.29
CA CYS A 81 6.51 6.10 -0.81
C CYS A 81 7.43 6.30 -2.01
N SER A 82 8.65 6.78 -1.79
CA SER A 82 9.63 7.00 -2.86
C SER A 82 10.03 5.70 -3.55
N ARG A 83 10.20 4.64 -2.77
CA ARG A 83 10.56 3.32 -3.30
C ARG A 83 9.45 2.73 -4.16
N VAL A 84 8.20 2.84 -3.73
CA VAL A 84 7.04 2.40 -4.51
C VAL A 84 6.96 3.16 -5.83
N GLN A 85 7.10 4.48 -5.79
CA GLN A 85 7.04 5.32 -7.00
C GLN A 85 8.15 4.96 -7.97
N ARG A 86 9.36 4.72 -7.48
CA ARG A 86 10.48 4.27 -8.31
C ARG A 86 10.17 2.93 -8.99
N ARG A 87 9.57 2.01 -8.26
CA ARG A 87 9.20 0.69 -8.81
C ARG A 87 8.17 0.83 -9.93
N ARG A 88 7.21 1.75 -9.78
CA ARG A 88 6.16 1.97 -10.77
C ARG A 88 6.72 2.44 -12.11
N LEU A 89 7.85 3.12 -12.12
CA LEU A 89 8.49 3.54 -13.37
C LEU A 89 8.91 2.36 -14.24
N SER A 90 9.03 1.17 -13.66
CA SER A 90 9.38 -0.05 -14.40
C SER A 90 8.17 -0.79 -14.95
N PHE A 91 6.95 -0.38 -14.59
CA PHE A 91 5.70 -1.01 -15.04
C PHE A 91 5.21 -0.35 -16.33
N ALA A 92 4.32 -1.07 -17.03
CA ALA A 92 3.68 -0.53 -18.23
C ALA A 92 2.84 0.71 -17.86
N GLU A 93 2.81 1.69 -18.77
CA GLU A 93 1.98 2.88 -18.60
C GLU A 93 0.51 2.47 -18.43
N GLY A 94 -0.16 3.04 -17.42
CA GLY A 94 -1.54 2.71 -17.12
C GLY A 94 -1.74 1.44 -16.30
N ALA A 95 -0.66 0.77 -15.87
CA ALA A 95 -0.76 -0.42 -15.01
C ALA A 95 -1.42 -0.10 -13.69
N THR A 96 -2.16 -1.07 -13.15
CA THR A 96 -2.90 -0.96 -11.90
C THR A 96 -2.58 -2.13 -10.97
N ALA A 97 -3.15 -2.09 -9.76
CA ALA A 97 -3.02 -3.17 -8.79
C ALA A 97 -3.49 -4.53 -9.34
N TRP A 98 -4.39 -4.54 -10.33
CA TRP A 98 -4.90 -5.77 -10.95
C TRP A 98 -3.91 -6.38 -11.94
N ASP A 99 -3.01 -5.59 -12.48
CA ASP A 99 -2.11 -5.99 -13.55
C ASP A 99 -0.74 -6.43 -13.04
N GLU A 100 -0.27 -5.84 -11.95
CA GLU A 100 1.11 -6.01 -11.49
C GLU A 100 1.17 -6.44 -10.03
N ALA A 101 2.11 -7.29 -9.69
CA ALA A 101 2.43 -7.68 -8.33
C ALA A 101 3.95 -7.72 -8.17
N PRO A 102 4.53 -7.22 -7.09
CA PRO A 102 3.85 -6.53 -5.99
C PRO A 102 3.46 -5.09 -6.35
N TRP A 103 2.28 -4.69 -5.90
CA TRP A 103 1.74 -3.34 -6.11
C TRP A 103 1.13 -2.81 -4.81
N THR A 104 1.23 -1.52 -4.56
CA THR A 104 0.49 -0.88 -3.47
C THR A 104 0.06 0.53 -3.85
N ASP A 105 -1.18 0.87 -3.52
CA ASP A 105 -1.75 2.22 -3.66
C ASP A 105 -1.59 3.06 -2.39
N MET A 106 -0.90 2.55 -1.38
CA MET A 106 -0.77 3.28 -0.10
C MET A 106 -0.18 4.68 -0.24
N PRO A 107 0.83 4.94 -1.12
CA PRO A 107 1.29 6.31 -1.30
C PRO A 107 0.19 7.28 -1.77
N GLU A 108 -0.71 6.84 -2.65
CA GLU A 108 -1.81 7.66 -3.13
C GLU A 108 -2.81 7.94 -2.02
N LEU A 109 -3.12 6.93 -1.19
CA LEU A 109 -4.02 7.11 -0.06
C LEU A 109 -3.45 8.13 0.92
N ILE A 110 -2.17 8.04 1.25
CA ILE A 110 -1.50 8.97 2.15
C ILE A 110 -1.57 10.39 1.59
N GLY A 111 -1.26 10.55 0.30
CA GLY A 111 -1.35 11.87 -0.36
C GLY A 111 -2.76 12.43 -0.33
N TRP A 112 -3.77 11.58 -0.56
CA TRP A 112 -5.17 11.98 -0.52
C TRP A 112 -5.58 12.44 0.88
N LEU A 113 -5.18 11.69 1.93
CA LEU A 113 -5.46 12.05 3.32
C LEU A 113 -4.76 13.36 3.70
N ASP A 114 -3.54 13.58 3.25
CA ASP A 114 -2.81 14.82 3.52
C ASP A 114 -3.51 16.03 2.89
N ARG A 115 -4.08 15.89 1.70
CA ARG A 115 -4.85 16.97 1.05
C ARG A 115 -6.13 17.29 1.80
N LEU A 116 -6.72 16.33 2.49
CA LEU A 116 -7.94 16.51 3.28
C LEU A 116 -7.66 17.04 4.69
N ARG A 117 -6.39 17.04 5.11
CA ARG A 117 -6.04 17.52 6.45
C ARG A 117 -6.33 19.01 6.56
N PRO A 118 -7.03 19.46 7.63
CA PRO A 118 -7.22 20.89 7.85
C PRO A 118 -5.88 21.60 7.96
N ARG A 119 -5.76 22.77 7.33
CA ARG A 119 -4.57 23.60 7.47
C ARG A 119 -4.52 24.11 8.89
N ARG A 120 -3.35 24.02 9.51
CA ARG A 120 -3.13 24.69 10.78
C ARG A 120 -3.13 26.19 10.54
N SER A 121 -3.96 26.91 11.29
CA SER A 121 -3.84 28.36 11.34
C SER A 121 -2.61 28.70 12.16
N GLU A 122 -1.72 29.45 11.60
CA GLU A 122 -0.55 29.99 12.31
C GLU A 122 -0.87 31.33 12.93
#